data_f8b65175e33014bcfb7b893f569dcc1c
#
_entry.id   f8b65175e33014bcfb7b893f569dcc1c
#
_cell.length_a   1.000
_cell.length_b   1.000
_cell.length_c   1.000
_cell.angle_alpha   90.00
_cell.angle_beta   90.00
_cell.angle_gamma   90.00
#
_symmetry.space_group_name_H-M   'P 1'
#
loop_
_entity.id
_entity.type
_entity.pdbx_description
1 polymer ?
#
loop_
_entity_poly.entity_id
_entity_poly.type
_entity_poly.pdbx_seq_one_letter_code
_entity_poly.pdbx_strand_id
1 'polypeptide(L)'
;MGLKINMKSEQTQGYDPIKLTTITEKIVIDGNKRKYANLARSLRFYGGIISATEVGCNLRCKFCFSDDPVRKPKVTGKFYTPKEVFNALSKSAKKNKCNLISASASEGTLGKEHLFELLEFVDKSDLIYVLD
;
A
#
# COMPACT_ATOMS: atom_id res chain seq x y z
N MET A 1 -7.83 -19.13 -21.21
CA MET A 1 -8.06 -20.49 -20.67
C MET A 1 -7.02 -20.86 -19.62
N GLY A 2 -5.73 -20.78 -19.90
CA GLY A 2 -4.67 -21.01 -18.90
C GLY A 2 -4.74 -20.09 -17.69
N LEU A 3 -5.14 -18.84 -17.86
CA LEU A 3 -5.30 -17.86 -16.79
C LEU A 3 -6.38 -18.26 -15.78
N LYS A 4 -7.49 -18.84 -16.23
CA LYS A 4 -8.55 -19.31 -15.32
C LYS A 4 -8.10 -20.48 -14.46
N ILE A 5 -7.28 -21.37 -15.01
CA ILE A 5 -6.75 -22.54 -14.32
C ILE A 5 -5.73 -22.07 -13.27
N ASN A 6 -4.84 -21.14 -13.61
CA ASN A 6 -3.84 -20.61 -12.68
C ASN A 6 -4.47 -19.84 -11.52
N MET A 7 -5.46 -19.01 -11.79
CA MET A 7 -6.20 -18.28 -10.74
C MET A 7 -6.91 -19.23 -9.79
N LYS A 8 -7.48 -20.32 -10.32
CA LYS A 8 -8.17 -21.32 -9.53
C LYS A 8 -7.20 -22.10 -8.64
N SER A 9 -6.01 -22.41 -9.14
CA SER A 9 -4.98 -23.10 -8.35
C SER A 9 -4.40 -22.20 -7.26
N GLU A 10 -4.13 -20.94 -7.54
CA GLU A 10 -3.63 -19.98 -6.54
C GLU A 10 -4.62 -19.75 -5.39
N GLN A 11 -5.92 -19.80 -5.68
CA GLN A 11 -6.95 -19.46 -4.70
C GLN A 11 -7.49 -20.65 -3.94
N THR A 12 -7.37 -21.86 -4.49
CA THR A 12 -7.96 -23.05 -3.89
C THR A 12 -6.94 -24.08 -3.44
N GLN A 13 -5.68 -23.99 -3.90
CA GLN A 13 -4.63 -24.94 -3.56
C GLN A 13 -3.52 -24.26 -2.78
N GLY A 14 -3.65 -24.25 -1.45
CA GLY A 14 -2.57 -23.84 -0.58
C GLY A 14 -2.55 -22.37 -0.21
N TYR A 15 -3.63 -21.63 -0.46
CA TYR A 15 -3.77 -20.27 0.04
C TYR A 15 -4.10 -20.29 1.52
N ASP A 16 -3.12 -19.95 2.35
CA ASP A 16 -3.26 -19.75 3.79
C ASP A 16 -3.03 -18.25 4.08
N PRO A 17 -4.08 -17.51 4.45
CA PRO A 17 -3.95 -16.07 4.65
C PRO A 17 -3.02 -15.69 5.80
N ILE A 18 -2.97 -16.51 6.85
CA ILE A 18 -2.10 -16.25 8.01
C ILE A 18 -0.64 -16.43 7.61
N LYS A 19 -0.32 -17.52 6.94
CA LYS A 19 1.03 -17.80 6.45
C LYS A 19 1.49 -16.76 5.43
N LEU A 20 0.60 -16.38 4.52
CA LEU A 20 0.89 -15.37 3.51
C LEU A 20 1.14 -13.99 4.16
N THR A 21 0.36 -13.64 5.18
CA THR A 21 0.57 -12.41 5.96
C THR A 21 1.97 -12.39 6.56
N THR A 22 2.36 -13.45 7.26
CA THR A 22 3.67 -13.54 7.90
C THR A 22 4.81 -13.43 6.89
N ILE A 23 4.71 -14.14 5.77
CA ILE A 23 5.73 -14.10 4.71
C ILE A 23 5.82 -12.71 4.08
N THR A 24 4.67 -12.10 3.79
CA THR A 24 4.62 -10.79 3.15
C THR A 24 5.19 -9.71 4.07
N GLU A 25 4.83 -9.71 5.35
CA GLU A 25 5.36 -8.74 6.30
C GLU A 25 6.88 -8.81 6.41
N LYS A 26 7.46 -10.00 6.40
CA LYS A 26 8.93 -10.15 6.42
C LYS A 26 9.62 -9.50 5.21
N ILE A 27 8.92 -9.43 4.07
CA ILE A 27 9.46 -8.85 2.85
C ILE A 27 9.29 -7.33 2.81
N VAL A 28 8.15 -6.82 3.27
CA VAL A 28 7.76 -5.43 3.03
C VAL A 28 7.86 -4.53 4.25
N ILE A 29 8.14 -5.09 5.43
CA ILE A 29 8.31 -4.33 6.68
C ILE A 29 9.75 -4.47 7.18
N ASP A 30 10.35 -3.35 7.57
CA ASP A 30 11.66 -3.29 8.21
C ASP A 30 11.58 -2.30 9.38
N GLY A 31 11.35 -2.82 10.59
CA GLY A 31 11.07 -2.00 11.76
C GLY A 31 9.80 -1.18 11.55
N ASN A 32 9.90 0.14 11.59
CA ASN A 32 8.80 1.04 11.31
C ASN A 32 8.70 1.44 9.82
N LYS A 33 9.60 0.94 8.99
CA LYS A 33 9.60 1.23 7.55
C LYS A 33 8.72 0.24 6.80
N ARG A 34 8.11 0.72 5.73
CA ARG A 34 7.36 -0.11 4.79
C ARG A 34 7.81 0.15 3.36
N LYS A 35 7.68 -0.86 2.50
CA LYS A 35 7.97 -0.74 1.07
C LYS A 35 6.85 -0.02 0.33
N TYR A 36 7.27 0.89 -0.55
CA TYR A 36 6.40 1.60 -1.49
C TYR A 36 7.03 1.59 -2.87
N ALA A 37 6.20 1.42 -3.89
CA ALA A 37 6.63 1.53 -5.29
C ALA A 37 6.64 2.99 -5.75
N ASN A 38 5.77 3.82 -5.17
CA ASN A 38 5.67 5.24 -5.44
C ASN A 38 5.14 5.95 -4.20
N LEU A 39 5.64 7.13 -3.88
CA LEU A 39 5.25 7.86 -2.66
C LEU A 39 4.11 8.85 -2.85
N ALA A 40 3.93 9.40 -4.05
CA ALA A 40 2.93 10.45 -4.20
C ALA A 40 2.45 10.54 -5.66
N ARG A 41 1.33 9.91 -5.94
CA ARG A 41 0.65 9.98 -7.24
C ARG A 41 -0.59 10.85 -7.09
N SER A 42 -0.74 11.80 -8.00
CA SER A 42 -1.96 12.61 -8.07
C SER A 42 -3.02 11.86 -8.86
N LEU A 43 -4.15 11.61 -8.25
CA LEU A 43 -5.28 10.88 -8.84
C LEU A 43 -6.53 11.77 -8.82
N ARG A 44 -7.47 11.48 -9.71
CA ARG A 44 -8.71 12.26 -9.85
C ARG A 44 -9.87 11.78 -8.99
N PHE A 45 -9.69 10.68 -8.26
CA PHE A 45 -10.74 10.13 -7.39
C PHE A 45 -11.10 11.15 -6.30
N TYR A 46 -12.36 11.15 -5.91
CA TYR A 46 -12.89 12.01 -4.83
C TYR A 46 -12.63 13.51 -5.03
N GLY A 47 -12.50 13.95 -6.29
CA GLY A 47 -12.18 15.36 -6.59
C GLY A 47 -10.71 15.71 -6.49
N GLY A 48 -9.85 14.73 -6.28
CA GLY A 48 -8.39 14.88 -6.17
C GLY A 48 -7.84 14.26 -4.90
N ILE A 49 -6.93 13.32 -5.04
CA ILE A 49 -6.26 12.63 -3.93
C ILE A 49 -4.81 12.36 -4.30
N ILE A 50 -3.93 12.45 -3.32
CA ILE A 50 -2.54 12.05 -3.46
C ILE A 50 -2.38 10.69 -2.81
N SER A 51 -1.89 9.72 -3.57
CA SER A 51 -1.77 8.35 -3.09
C SER A 51 -0.35 7.81 -3.20
N ALA A 52 0.10 7.15 -2.16
CA ALA A 52 1.30 6.32 -2.19
C ALA A 52 0.91 4.91 -2.67
N THR A 53 1.79 4.26 -3.42
CA THR A 53 1.58 2.88 -3.87
C THR A 53 2.34 1.94 -2.95
N GLU A 54 1.63 1.25 -2.08
CA GLU A 54 2.20 0.27 -1.15
C GLU A 54 2.58 -1.02 -1.86
N VAL A 55 3.59 -1.69 -1.33
CA VAL A 55 4.04 -3.00 -1.82
C VAL A 55 3.66 -4.06 -0.80
N GLY A 56 3.13 -5.19 -1.30
CA GLY A 56 2.79 -6.35 -0.49
C GLY A 56 1.34 -6.40 -0.05
N CYS A 57 0.70 -7.51 -0.34
CA CYS A 57 -0.70 -7.77 0.01
C CYS A 57 -0.85 -9.23 0.41
N ASN A 58 -1.65 -9.48 1.45
CA ASN A 58 -1.99 -10.82 1.91
C ASN A 58 -3.33 -11.30 1.37
N LEU A 59 -3.99 -10.50 0.55
CA LEU A 59 -5.21 -10.87 -0.13
C LEU A 59 -4.90 -11.35 -1.55
N ARG A 60 -5.79 -12.17 -2.09
CA ARG A 60 -5.68 -12.68 -3.46
C ARG A 60 -7.01 -12.49 -4.18
N CYS A 61 -7.42 -11.21 -4.26
CA CYS A 61 -8.69 -10.85 -4.89
C CYS A 61 -8.70 -11.25 -6.37
N LYS A 62 -9.79 -11.85 -6.81
CA LYS A 62 -9.96 -12.27 -8.21
C LYS A 62 -9.94 -11.10 -9.18
N PHE A 63 -10.37 -9.94 -8.72
CA PHE A 63 -10.45 -8.70 -9.50
C PHE A 63 -9.25 -7.77 -9.25
N CYS A 64 -8.19 -8.26 -8.63
CA CYS A 64 -7.02 -7.43 -8.32
C CYS A 64 -6.36 -6.93 -9.61
N PHE A 65 -6.28 -5.60 -9.74
CA PHE A 65 -5.59 -4.94 -10.86
C PHE A 65 -4.12 -4.66 -10.57
N SER A 66 -3.72 -4.77 -9.32
CA SER A 66 -2.33 -4.54 -8.92
C SER A 66 -1.47 -5.71 -9.38
N ASP A 67 -0.31 -5.40 -9.95
CA ASP A 67 0.59 -6.43 -10.49
C ASP A 67 1.86 -6.55 -9.64
N ASP A 68 2.95 -5.96 -10.07
CA ASP A 68 4.26 -6.09 -9.41
C ASP A 68 4.25 -5.76 -7.90
N PRO A 69 3.56 -4.70 -7.42
CA PRO A 69 3.52 -4.43 -6.00
C PRO A 69 2.94 -5.56 -5.16
N VAL A 70 2.00 -6.32 -5.70
CA VAL A 70 1.37 -7.45 -5.00
C VAL A 70 2.09 -8.76 -5.33
N ARG A 71 2.45 -8.97 -6.59
CA ARG A 71 2.98 -10.25 -7.09
C ARG A 71 4.47 -10.41 -6.91
N LYS A 72 5.24 -9.32 -6.92
CA LYS A 72 6.71 -9.32 -6.86
C LYS A 72 7.24 -8.40 -5.77
N PRO A 73 6.82 -8.56 -4.50
CA PRO A 73 7.19 -7.62 -3.45
C PRO A 73 8.69 -7.60 -3.12
N LYS A 74 9.41 -8.68 -3.40
CA LYS A 74 10.85 -8.75 -3.13
C LYS A 74 11.67 -7.77 -3.97
N VAL A 75 11.26 -7.57 -5.23
CA VAL A 75 12.01 -6.79 -6.22
C VAL A 75 11.36 -5.45 -6.53
N THR A 76 10.23 -5.14 -5.91
CA THR A 76 9.46 -3.92 -6.19
C THR A 76 9.60 -2.94 -5.03
N GLY A 77 9.86 -1.68 -5.34
CA GLY A 77 9.83 -0.60 -4.38
C GLY A 77 11.04 -0.49 -3.47
N LYS A 78 10.94 0.45 -2.55
CA LYS A 78 11.96 0.76 -1.55
C LYS A 78 11.30 0.96 -0.20
N PHE A 79 12.09 0.84 0.87
CA PHE A 79 11.64 1.09 2.23
C PHE A 79 11.65 2.57 2.57
N TYR A 80 10.58 3.03 3.23
CA TYR A 80 10.45 4.41 3.70
C TYR A 80 9.89 4.44 5.11
N THR A 81 10.33 5.43 5.90
CA THR A 81 9.75 5.68 7.23
C THR A 81 8.38 6.34 7.08
N PRO A 82 7.51 6.27 8.11
CA PRO A 82 6.23 6.98 8.09
C PRO A 82 6.39 8.48 7.83
N LYS A 83 7.43 9.09 8.40
CA LYS A 83 7.73 10.51 8.20
C LYS A 83 8.06 10.84 6.75
N GLU A 84 8.88 10.01 6.11
CA GLU A 84 9.23 10.19 4.70
C GLU A 84 7.99 10.10 3.80
N VAL A 85 7.13 9.12 4.07
CA VAL A 85 5.87 8.93 3.34
C VAL A 85 4.95 10.14 3.54
N PHE A 86 4.76 10.55 4.79
CA PHE A 86 3.92 11.71 5.12
C PHE A 86 4.45 12.99 4.46
N ASN A 87 5.74 13.22 4.51
CA ASN A 87 6.34 14.42 3.90
C ASN A 87 6.12 14.45 2.39
N ALA A 88 6.28 13.31 1.70
CA ALA A 88 6.04 13.21 0.26
C ALA A 88 4.57 13.47 -0.09
N LEU A 89 3.64 12.84 0.64
CA LEU A 89 2.20 13.02 0.44
C LEU A 89 1.78 14.46 0.72
N SER A 90 2.24 15.03 1.82
CA SER A 90 1.91 16.40 2.24
C SER A 90 2.42 17.42 1.23
N LYS A 91 3.66 17.28 0.78
CA LYS A 91 4.25 18.17 -0.24
C LYS A 91 3.46 18.14 -1.55
N SER A 92 3.09 16.95 -2.01
CA SER A 92 2.32 16.79 -3.23
C SER A 92 0.88 17.29 -3.08
N ALA A 93 0.25 17.05 -1.93
CA ALA A 93 -1.09 17.57 -1.63
C ALA A 93 -1.12 19.10 -1.68
N LYS A 94 -0.14 19.74 -1.07
CA LYS A 94 0.01 21.20 -1.09
C LYS A 94 0.20 21.73 -2.51
N LYS A 95 1.07 21.08 -3.29
CA LYS A 95 1.32 21.44 -4.69
C LYS A 95 0.07 21.31 -5.55
N ASN A 96 -0.72 20.29 -5.35
CA ASN A 96 -1.93 20.01 -6.12
C ASN A 96 -3.20 20.61 -5.50
N LYS A 97 -3.08 21.38 -4.43
CA LYS A 97 -4.20 22.03 -3.73
C LYS A 97 -5.31 21.06 -3.34
N CYS A 98 -4.93 19.89 -2.84
CA CYS A 98 -5.89 18.91 -2.32
C CYS A 98 -5.57 18.60 -0.85
N ASN A 99 -6.56 18.06 -0.14
CA ASN A 99 -6.43 17.72 1.28
C ASN A 99 -6.63 16.23 1.56
N LEU A 100 -6.84 15.42 0.51
CA LEU A 100 -7.01 13.99 0.64
C LEU A 100 -5.70 13.26 0.31
N ILE A 101 -5.29 12.37 1.17
CA ILE A 101 -4.13 11.49 0.96
C ILE A 101 -4.50 10.05 1.27
N SER A 102 -3.78 9.11 0.67
CA SER A 102 -3.97 7.68 0.93
C SER A 102 -2.70 6.90 0.64
N ALA A 103 -2.70 5.67 1.06
CA ALA A 103 -1.79 4.65 0.57
C ALA A 103 -2.65 3.48 0.09
N SER A 104 -2.40 2.99 -1.11
CA SER A 104 -3.27 2.02 -1.77
C SER A 104 -2.49 1.05 -2.64
N ALA A 105 -3.19 0.25 -3.43
CA ALA A 105 -2.70 -0.79 -4.34
C ALA A 105 -2.28 -2.09 -3.65
N SER A 106 -2.32 -2.15 -2.34
CA SER A 106 -1.97 -3.33 -1.52
C SER A 106 -2.81 -3.34 -0.25
N GLU A 107 -2.45 -4.15 0.72
CA GLU A 107 -3.15 -4.17 2.01
C GLU A 107 -2.46 -3.21 3.00
N GLY A 108 -3.15 -2.12 3.30
CA GLY A 108 -2.61 -1.05 4.13
C GLY A 108 -2.39 -1.42 5.59
N THR A 109 -3.09 -2.45 6.09
CA THR A 109 -2.98 -2.88 7.49
C THR A 109 -1.78 -3.77 7.78
N LEU A 110 -1.05 -4.22 6.75
CA LEU A 110 0.22 -4.89 6.95
C LEU A 110 1.23 -3.91 7.54
N GLY A 111 1.92 -4.33 8.61
CA GLY A 111 2.81 -3.43 9.33
C GLY A 111 2.08 -2.30 10.03
N LYS A 112 1.20 -2.67 10.93
CA LYS A 112 0.31 -1.72 11.64
C LYS A 112 1.06 -0.60 12.36
N GLU A 113 2.27 -0.84 12.87
CA GLU A 113 3.06 0.21 13.51
C GLU A 113 3.39 1.34 12.54
N HIS A 114 3.78 1.00 11.33
CA HIS A 114 4.02 1.99 10.27
C HIS A 114 2.76 2.80 9.97
N LEU A 115 1.63 2.13 9.83
CA LEU A 115 0.35 2.80 9.58
C LEU A 115 -0.03 3.74 10.73
N PHE A 116 0.10 3.29 11.97
CA PHE A 116 -0.27 4.11 13.12
C PHE A 116 0.63 5.34 13.25
N GLU A 117 1.92 5.22 13.04
CA GLU A 117 2.81 6.38 13.03
C GLU A 117 2.48 7.35 11.89
N LEU A 118 2.16 6.82 10.71
CA LEU A 118 1.71 7.66 9.58
C LEU A 118 0.44 8.42 9.95
N LEU A 119 -0.54 7.75 10.54
CA LEU A 119 -1.80 8.36 10.95
C LEU A 119 -1.59 9.41 12.05
N GLU A 120 -0.62 9.25 12.93
CA GLU A 120 -0.27 10.27 13.93
C GLU A 120 0.20 11.58 13.26
N PHE A 121 1.00 11.49 12.21
CA PHE A 121 1.38 12.69 11.44
C PHE A 121 0.18 13.32 10.75
N VAL A 122 -0.70 12.51 10.20
CA VAL A 122 -1.93 12.99 9.53
C VAL A 122 -2.84 13.72 10.54
N ASP A 123 -3.00 13.14 11.72
CA ASP A 123 -3.86 13.71 12.78
C ASP A 123 -3.41 15.12 13.20
N LYS A 124 -2.12 15.38 13.17
CA LYS A 124 -1.54 16.69 13.51
C LYS A 124 -1.56 17.69 12.32
N SER A 125 -2.11 17.28 11.19
CA SER A 125 -2.16 18.09 9.97
C SER A 125 -3.60 18.43 9.58
N ASP A 126 -3.77 19.21 8.54
CA ASP A 126 -5.08 19.52 7.95
C ASP A 126 -5.48 18.50 6.87
N LEU A 127 -4.67 17.45 6.68
CA LEU A 127 -4.94 16.42 5.68
C LEU A 127 -5.91 15.37 6.20
N ILE A 128 -6.66 14.77 5.29
CA ILE A 128 -7.59 13.69 5.56
C ILE A 128 -7.04 12.42 4.91
N TYR A 129 -6.87 11.36 5.71
CA TYR A 129 -6.41 10.07 5.20
C TYR A 129 -7.61 9.21 4.81
N VAL A 130 -7.61 8.77 3.56
CA VAL A 130 -8.62 7.82 3.06
C VAL A 130 -8.02 6.42 3.14
N LEU A 131 -8.65 5.57 3.93
CA LEU A 131 -8.29 4.16 4.07
C LEU A 131 -9.19 3.33 3.17
N ASP A 132 -8.59 2.63 2.20
CA ASP A 132 -9.30 1.76 1.26
C ASP A 132 -9.33 0.31 1.74
#